data_f4206fdccca83fa79f904a8ceb81bc9d
#
_entry.id   f4206fdccca83fa79f904a8ceb81bc9d
#
_cell.length_a   1.000
_cell.length_b   1.000
_cell.length_c   1.000
_cell.angle_alpha   90.00
_cell.angle_beta   90.00
_cell.angle_gamma   90.00
#
_symmetry.space_group_name_H-M   'P 1'
#
loop_
_entity.id
_entity.type
_entity.pdbx_description
1 polymer ?
#
loop_
_entity_poly.entity_id
_entity_poly.type
_entity_poly.pdbx_seq_one_letter_code
_entity_poly.pdbx_strand_id
1 'polypeptide(L)'
;MSRSLIAPIALACTLSFAAQARADTVSFARFANGSQSVDIALGSPNVPKNLSTQAGGFTTSLNGGPSFVSYCIDLYEYLLFGTPFTDYTLVPAASHAFTNAAAAADIGKLYAENNPVNSSVAQAAFQIAIWEITYETSGAYNLGTGTAMFSGGTAGTSGALTLASSWLGALATTTNNAYAVWALDSIGNPGHQDQVFATPVPEPSTYALMAAGLLCMGVFGRRRAARQD
;
A
#
# COMPACT_ATOMS: atom_id res chain seq x y z
N MET A 1 7.29 -43.61 58.23
CA MET A 1 6.71 -42.27 58.09
C MET A 1 7.03 -41.76 56.69
N SER A 2 6.08 -41.95 55.78
CA SER A 2 6.24 -41.54 54.36
C SER A 2 5.50 -40.21 54.15
N ARG A 3 6.23 -39.16 53.74
CA ARG A 3 5.66 -37.84 53.41
C ARG A 3 5.37 -37.80 51.91
N SER A 4 4.10 -37.86 51.52
CA SER A 4 3.65 -37.58 50.17
C SER A 4 3.77 -36.05 49.86
N LEU A 5 4.57 -35.69 48.87
CA LEU A 5 4.65 -34.38 48.28
C LEU A 5 3.55 -34.26 47.21
N ILE A 6 2.55 -33.48 47.46
CA ILE A 6 1.52 -33.07 46.46
C ILE A 6 2.04 -31.82 45.77
N ALA A 7 2.36 -31.96 44.49
CA ALA A 7 2.72 -30.82 43.62
C ALA A 7 1.42 -30.14 43.11
N PRO A 8 1.31 -28.80 43.14
CA PRO A 8 0.17 -28.13 42.54
C PRO A 8 0.33 -28.08 41.03
N ILE A 9 -0.64 -28.65 40.31
CA ILE A 9 -0.81 -28.49 38.87
C ILE A 9 -1.38 -27.07 38.64
N ALA A 10 -0.56 -26.18 38.12
CA ALA A 10 -1.00 -24.86 37.66
C ALA A 10 -1.68 -25.03 36.29
N LEU A 11 -2.99 -24.93 36.26
CA LEU A 11 -3.81 -24.88 35.04
C LEU A 11 -3.64 -23.52 34.38
N ALA A 12 -2.75 -23.42 33.38
CA ALA A 12 -2.60 -22.22 32.56
C ALA A 12 -3.79 -22.13 31.59
N CYS A 13 -4.76 -21.27 31.93
CA CYS A 13 -5.86 -20.94 31.06
C CYS A 13 -5.36 -19.99 29.98
N THR A 14 -5.03 -20.49 28.78
CA THR A 14 -4.74 -19.68 27.60
C THR A 14 -6.05 -19.13 27.05
N LEU A 15 -6.33 -17.86 27.36
CA LEU A 15 -7.40 -17.10 26.72
C LEU A 15 -6.97 -16.81 25.28
N SER A 16 -7.41 -17.65 24.34
CA SER A 16 -7.32 -17.36 22.91
C SER A 16 -8.32 -16.24 22.59
N PHE A 17 -7.87 -15.00 22.50
CA PHE A 17 -8.64 -13.94 21.87
C PHE A 17 -8.70 -14.25 20.38
N ALA A 18 -9.81 -14.79 19.92
CA ALA A 18 -10.14 -14.78 18.50
C ALA A 18 -10.37 -13.32 18.12
N ALA A 19 -9.39 -12.70 17.48
CA ALA A 19 -9.59 -11.42 16.82
C ALA A 19 -10.64 -11.64 15.73
N GLN A 20 -11.85 -11.17 15.93
CA GLN A 20 -12.84 -11.11 14.85
C GLN A 20 -12.30 -10.14 13.81
N ALA A 21 -12.06 -10.63 12.61
CA ALA A 21 -11.78 -9.79 11.46
C ALA A 21 -12.99 -8.89 11.22
N ARG A 22 -12.93 -7.67 11.69
CA ARG A 22 -13.94 -6.66 11.44
C ARG A 22 -13.57 -6.02 10.12
N ALA A 23 -14.51 -5.93 9.18
CA ALA A 23 -14.33 -5.19 7.97
C ALA A 23 -14.01 -3.71 8.28
N ASP A 24 -13.07 -3.15 7.57
CA ASP A 24 -12.63 -1.77 7.73
C ASP A 24 -13.58 -0.83 6.96
N THR A 25 -13.74 0.38 7.49
CA THR A 25 -14.48 1.45 6.82
C THR A 25 -13.50 2.33 6.06
N VAL A 26 -13.66 2.43 4.74
CA VAL A 26 -12.85 3.26 3.86
C VAL A 26 -13.71 4.36 3.25
N SER A 27 -13.19 5.58 3.22
CA SER A 27 -13.85 6.72 2.58
C SER A 27 -12.89 7.40 1.63
N PHE A 28 -13.39 7.75 0.44
CA PHE A 28 -12.66 8.46 -0.60
C PHE A 28 -13.25 9.86 -0.76
N ALA A 29 -12.47 10.91 -0.52
CA ALA A 29 -12.98 12.27 -0.55
C ALA A 29 -12.92 12.89 -1.96
N ARG A 30 -11.81 12.74 -2.65
CA ARG A 30 -11.51 13.35 -3.96
C ARG A 30 -10.20 12.81 -4.52
N PHE A 31 -9.84 13.21 -5.75
CA PHE A 31 -8.47 13.12 -6.22
C PHE A 31 -7.54 14.02 -5.38
N ALA A 32 -6.40 13.48 -4.94
CA ALA A 32 -5.50 14.16 -4.00
C ALA A 32 -4.92 15.47 -4.57
N ASN A 33 -4.36 15.41 -5.79
CA ASN A 33 -3.79 16.55 -6.50
C ASN A 33 -4.33 16.67 -7.94
N GLY A 34 -5.59 16.23 -8.15
CA GLY A 34 -6.21 16.16 -9.47
C GLY A 34 -5.89 14.85 -10.20
N SER A 35 -6.35 14.75 -11.45
CA SER A 35 -6.27 13.57 -12.30
C SER A 35 -6.03 13.93 -13.76
N GLN A 36 -5.70 12.94 -14.59
CA GLN A 36 -5.66 13.04 -16.04
C GLN A 36 -6.47 11.89 -16.64
N SER A 37 -7.21 12.15 -17.71
CA SER A 37 -7.89 11.06 -18.43
C SER A 37 -6.89 10.21 -19.20
N VAL A 38 -7.14 8.91 -19.27
CA VAL A 38 -6.33 7.93 -20.01
C VAL A 38 -7.22 6.86 -20.61
N ASP A 39 -6.88 6.38 -21.80
CA ASP A 39 -7.51 5.23 -22.45
C ASP A 39 -6.68 3.98 -22.13
N ILE A 40 -7.37 2.94 -21.67
CA ILE A 40 -6.76 1.69 -21.23
C ILE A 40 -7.35 0.53 -22.05
N ALA A 41 -6.48 -0.35 -22.56
CA ALA A 41 -6.87 -1.61 -23.17
C ALA A 41 -6.21 -2.77 -22.40
N LEU A 42 -7.02 -3.63 -21.80
CA LEU A 42 -6.59 -4.85 -21.12
C LEU A 42 -6.81 -6.06 -22.03
N GLY A 43 -5.81 -6.94 -22.10
CA GLY A 43 -5.82 -8.19 -22.83
C GLY A 43 -5.52 -9.40 -21.94
N SER A 44 -5.60 -10.61 -22.51
CA SER A 44 -5.32 -11.87 -21.82
C SER A 44 -3.90 -11.85 -21.17
N PRO A 45 -3.74 -12.38 -19.95
CA PRO A 45 -4.67 -13.17 -19.14
C PRO A 45 -5.74 -12.38 -18.39
N ASN A 46 -5.68 -11.04 -18.39
CA ASN A 46 -6.74 -10.21 -17.81
C ASN A 46 -8.04 -10.38 -18.60
N VAL A 47 -9.18 -10.12 -17.97
CA VAL A 47 -10.45 -10.06 -18.69
C VAL A 47 -10.38 -8.90 -19.69
N PRO A 48 -10.57 -9.14 -21.01
CA PRO A 48 -10.45 -8.08 -22.01
C PRO A 48 -11.39 -6.91 -21.73
N LYS A 49 -10.86 -5.70 -21.67
CA LYS A 49 -11.62 -4.47 -21.38
C LYS A 49 -10.97 -3.26 -22.04
N ASN A 50 -11.80 -2.44 -22.69
CA ASN A 50 -11.40 -1.12 -23.15
C ASN A 50 -12.19 -0.08 -22.35
N LEU A 51 -11.50 0.89 -21.79
CA LEU A 51 -12.15 1.96 -21.01
C LEU A 51 -11.34 3.26 -21.10
N SER A 52 -12.06 4.39 -20.95
CA SER A 52 -11.46 5.68 -20.67
C SER A 52 -11.77 6.04 -19.23
N THR A 53 -10.75 6.39 -18.45
CA THR A 53 -10.91 6.69 -17.03
C THR A 53 -10.00 7.83 -16.57
N GLN A 54 -10.15 8.23 -15.30
CA GLN A 54 -9.30 9.23 -14.66
C GLN A 54 -8.18 8.52 -13.87
N ALA A 55 -6.94 8.82 -14.21
CA ALA A 55 -5.77 8.38 -13.47
C ALA A 55 -5.37 9.43 -12.43
N GLY A 56 -5.18 9.04 -11.19
CA GLY A 56 -4.77 9.92 -10.09
C GLY A 56 -4.94 9.23 -8.74
N GLY A 57 -4.18 9.69 -7.74
CA GLY A 57 -4.33 9.20 -6.37
C GLY A 57 -5.55 9.79 -5.67
N PHE A 58 -6.10 9.04 -4.73
CA PHE A 58 -7.28 9.43 -3.96
C PHE A 58 -6.90 9.90 -2.55
N THR A 59 -7.57 10.94 -2.07
CA THR A 59 -7.55 11.29 -0.64
C THR A 59 -8.45 10.30 0.09
N THR A 60 -7.85 9.39 0.82
CA THR A 60 -8.49 8.25 1.46
C THR A 60 -8.38 8.35 2.97
N SER A 61 -9.39 7.90 3.69
CA SER A 61 -9.33 7.69 5.14
C SER A 61 -9.78 6.28 5.50
N LEU A 62 -9.12 5.70 6.49
CA LEU A 62 -9.39 4.36 7.03
C LEU A 62 -9.92 4.50 8.44
N ASN A 63 -11.11 3.94 8.71
CA ASN A 63 -11.78 3.94 10.03
C ASN A 63 -11.91 5.33 10.67
N GLY A 64 -12.10 6.38 9.84
CA GLY A 64 -12.18 7.76 10.30
C GLY A 64 -10.86 8.35 10.80
N GLY A 65 -9.75 7.68 10.56
CA GLY A 65 -8.40 8.15 10.89
C GLY A 65 -7.88 9.24 9.96
N PRO A 66 -6.60 9.64 10.11
CA PRO A 66 -5.96 10.64 9.25
C PRO A 66 -6.01 10.24 7.78
N SER A 67 -6.15 11.24 6.91
CA SER A 67 -6.16 11.02 5.46
C SER A 67 -4.76 10.70 4.93
N PHE A 68 -4.71 9.82 3.94
CA PHE A 68 -3.52 9.46 3.16
C PHE A 68 -3.87 9.37 1.67
N VAL A 69 -2.86 9.18 0.82
CA VAL A 69 -3.08 8.98 -0.61
C VAL A 69 -3.05 7.49 -0.92
N SER A 70 -4.11 7.00 -1.57
CA SER A 70 -4.17 5.64 -2.14
C SER A 70 -4.30 5.70 -3.65
N TYR A 71 -4.02 4.55 -4.29
CA TYR A 71 -4.11 4.37 -5.74
C TYR A 71 -4.88 3.10 -6.05
N CYS A 72 -5.70 3.17 -7.10
CA CYS A 72 -6.49 2.05 -7.58
C CYS A 72 -5.60 0.92 -8.13
N ILE A 73 -5.94 -0.32 -7.77
CA ILE A 73 -5.38 -1.54 -8.38
C ILE A 73 -6.42 -2.38 -9.11
N ASP A 74 -7.70 -1.96 -9.08
CA ASP A 74 -8.78 -2.66 -9.74
C ASP A 74 -9.50 -1.76 -10.77
N LEU A 75 -9.46 -2.17 -12.04
CA LEU A 75 -10.12 -1.49 -13.15
C LEU A 75 -11.50 -2.08 -13.49
N TYR A 76 -11.94 -3.11 -12.78
CA TYR A 76 -13.22 -3.79 -13.04
C TYR A 76 -14.34 -3.33 -12.11
N GLU A 77 -14.00 -2.79 -10.98
CA GLU A 77 -14.92 -2.30 -9.97
C GLU A 77 -14.97 -0.76 -9.92
N TYR A 78 -15.91 -0.21 -9.19
CA TYR A 78 -16.14 1.23 -9.14
C TYR A 78 -15.83 1.82 -7.76
N LEU A 79 -15.61 3.13 -7.76
CA LEU A 79 -15.40 3.93 -6.56
C LEU A 79 -16.34 5.12 -6.58
N LEU A 80 -16.89 5.48 -5.42
CA LEU A 80 -17.70 6.68 -5.23
C LEU A 80 -17.05 7.60 -4.20
N PHE A 81 -16.98 8.89 -4.53
CA PHE A 81 -16.52 9.90 -3.58
C PHE A 81 -17.60 10.25 -2.56
N GLY A 82 -17.20 10.51 -1.34
CA GLY A 82 -18.08 10.98 -0.27
C GLY A 82 -18.95 9.90 0.39
N THR A 83 -18.86 8.66 -0.06
CA THR A 83 -19.59 7.52 0.53
C THR A 83 -18.62 6.62 1.30
N PRO A 84 -18.85 6.34 2.59
CA PRO A 84 -18.08 5.33 3.30
C PRO A 84 -18.44 3.92 2.84
N PHE A 85 -17.45 3.09 2.62
CA PHE A 85 -17.58 1.66 2.34
C PHE A 85 -17.13 0.86 3.57
N THR A 86 -17.86 -0.19 3.92
CA THR A 86 -17.63 -0.98 5.14
C THR A 86 -17.24 -2.42 4.86
N ASP A 87 -16.78 -2.69 3.65
CA ASP A 87 -16.48 -4.03 3.11
C ASP A 87 -15.00 -4.20 2.76
N TYR A 88 -14.13 -3.33 3.28
CA TYR A 88 -12.70 -3.45 3.04
C TYR A 88 -11.98 -4.25 4.12
N THR A 89 -10.87 -4.86 3.73
CA THR A 89 -9.89 -5.46 4.65
C THR A 89 -8.50 -4.91 4.33
N LEU A 90 -7.81 -4.44 5.36
CA LEU A 90 -6.42 -4.00 5.23
C LEU A 90 -5.49 -5.23 5.29
N VAL A 91 -4.74 -5.46 4.23
CA VAL A 91 -3.76 -6.55 4.14
C VAL A 91 -2.39 -6.05 3.63
N PRO A 92 -1.29 -6.73 3.96
CA PRO A 92 -0.02 -6.48 3.24
C PRO A 92 -0.22 -6.72 1.74
N ALA A 93 0.26 -5.81 0.88
CA ALA A 93 0.07 -5.95 -0.57
C ALA A 93 0.63 -7.27 -1.14
N ALA A 94 1.65 -7.85 -0.49
CA ALA A 94 2.16 -9.17 -0.84
C ALA A 94 1.15 -10.32 -0.65
N SER A 95 0.06 -10.08 0.09
CA SER A 95 -1.03 -11.05 0.29
C SER A 95 -2.19 -10.84 -0.69
N HIS A 96 -2.22 -9.72 -1.41
CA HIS A 96 -3.20 -9.46 -2.47
C HIS A 96 -2.88 -10.28 -3.72
N ALA A 97 -3.91 -10.77 -4.41
CA ALA A 97 -3.79 -11.63 -5.58
C ALA A 97 -3.56 -10.82 -6.87
N PHE A 98 -2.36 -10.27 -7.05
CA PHE A 98 -1.99 -9.61 -8.30
C PHE A 98 -1.79 -10.60 -9.46
N THR A 99 -2.07 -10.18 -10.68
CA THR A 99 -1.70 -10.93 -11.91
C THR A 99 -0.17 -11.06 -12.01
N ASN A 100 0.55 -10.02 -11.65
CA ASN A 100 2.02 -9.98 -11.59
C ASN A 100 2.51 -10.33 -10.18
N ALA A 101 3.22 -11.42 -10.03
CA ALA A 101 3.76 -11.85 -8.72
C ALA A 101 4.79 -10.86 -8.12
N ALA A 102 5.41 -9.99 -8.93
CA ALA A 102 6.34 -8.97 -8.47
C ALA A 102 5.65 -7.65 -8.07
N ALA A 103 4.33 -7.50 -8.30
CA ALA A 103 3.62 -6.23 -8.20
C ALA A 103 3.82 -5.53 -6.85
N ALA A 104 3.64 -6.23 -5.74
CA ALA A 104 3.80 -5.62 -4.41
C ALA A 104 5.22 -5.05 -4.18
N ALA A 105 6.25 -5.76 -4.65
CA ALA A 105 7.64 -5.31 -4.53
C ALA A 105 7.93 -4.13 -5.46
N ASP A 106 7.46 -4.17 -6.70
CA ASP A 106 7.72 -3.12 -7.69
C ASP A 106 6.92 -1.85 -7.38
N ILE A 107 5.71 -1.95 -6.84
CA ILE A 107 4.98 -0.81 -6.28
C ILE A 107 5.76 -0.20 -5.11
N GLY A 108 6.36 -1.01 -4.24
CA GLY A 108 7.22 -0.52 -3.15
C GLY A 108 8.42 0.29 -3.65
N LYS A 109 9.10 -0.18 -4.69
CA LYS A 109 10.19 0.54 -5.36
C LYS A 109 9.69 1.84 -6.01
N LEU A 110 8.52 1.80 -6.67
CA LEU A 110 7.91 2.98 -7.26
C LEU A 110 7.68 4.09 -6.22
N TYR A 111 7.15 3.74 -5.03
CA TYR A 111 6.99 4.65 -3.91
C TYR A 111 8.33 5.18 -3.38
N ALA A 112 9.35 4.32 -3.28
CA ALA A 112 10.64 4.69 -2.71
C ALA A 112 11.38 5.74 -3.56
N GLU A 113 11.23 5.68 -4.88
CA GLU A 113 11.94 6.57 -5.79
C GLU A 113 11.16 7.84 -6.15
N ASN A 114 9.82 7.82 -6.07
CA ASN A 114 8.99 8.87 -6.67
C ASN A 114 8.02 9.56 -5.71
N ASN A 115 8.03 9.24 -4.43
CA ASN A 115 7.20 9.90 -3.43
C ASN A 115 7.97 11.07 -2.76
N PRO A 116 7.39 12.26 -2.55
CA PRO A 116 5.98 12.62 -2.69
C PRO A 116 5.55 13.00 -4.11
N VAL A 117 4.33 12.61 -4.47
CA VAL A 117 3.69 12.91 -5.77
C VAL A 117 2.70 14.06 -5.57
N ASN A 118 3.00 15.25 -6.06
CA ASN A 118 2.31 16.48 -5.67
C ASN A 118 1.73 17.33 -6.82
N SER A 119 1.58 16.77 -8.02
CA SER A 119 0.91 17.41 -9.16
C SER A 119 -0.05 16.45 -9.84
N SER A 120 -1.06 16.96 -10.59
CA SER A 120 -2.02 16.11 -11.30
C SER A 120 -1.34 15.21 -12.35
N VAL A 121 -0.30 15.71 -13.01
CA VAL A 121 0.48 14.95 -13.99
C VAL A 121 1.25 13.82 -13.30
N ALA A 122 1.93 14.12 -12.20
CA ALA A 122 2.68 13.13 -11.44
C ALA A 122 1.74 12.11 -10.77
N GLN A 123 0.58 12.53 -10.25
CA GLN A 123 -0.45 11.63 -9.70
C GLN A 123 -0.98 10.66 -10.77
N ALA A 124 -1.25 11.16 -11.98
CA ALA A 124 -1.68 10.34 -13.10
C ALA A 124 -0.59 9.36 -13.54
N ALA A 125 0.66 9.82 -13.65
CA ALA A 125 1.79 8.98 -14.00
C ALA A 125 1.98 7.85 -12.99
N PHE A 126 1.85 8.13 -11.70
CA PHE A 126 1.98 7.16 -10.62
C PHE A 126 0.86 6.11 -10.67
N GLN A 127 -0.39 6.56 -10.86
CA GLN A 127 -1.53 5.67 -11.02
C GLN A 127 -1.40 4.77 -12.25
N ILE A 128 -0.95 5.32 -13.39
CA ILE A 128 -0.74 4.55 -14.63
C ILE A 128 0.38 3.52 -14.43
N ALA A 129 1.48 3.91 -13.77
CA ALA A 129 2.55 2.97 -13.45
C ALA A 129 2.09 1.84 -12.53
N ILE A 130 1.24 2.12 -11.53
CA ILE A 130 0.63 1.08 -10.67
C ILE A 130 -0.24 0.14 -11.50
N TRP A 131 -1.09 0.62 -12.39
CA TRP A 131 -1.90 -0.25 -13.23
C TRP A 131 -1.06 -1.11 -14.18
N GLU A 132 -0.03 -0.56 -14.79
CA GLU A 132 0.92 -1.32 -15.60
C GLU A 132 1.56 -2.45 -14.78
N ILE A 133 2.07 -2.15 -13.59
CA ILE A 133 2.65 -3.14 -12.68
C ILE A 133 1.64 -4.21 -12.29
N THR A 134 0.39 -3.84 -12.04
CA THR A 134 -0.67 -4.73 -11.56
C THR A 134 -1.16 -5.69 -12.63
N TYR A 135 -1.34 -5.19 -13.87
CA TYR A 135 -2.00 -5.92 -14.96
C TYR A 135 -1.04 -6.60 -15.94
N GLU A 136 0.26 -6.32 -15.87
CA GLU A 136 1.26 -7.08 -16.61
C GLU A 136 1.53 -8.45 -15.95
N THR A 137 2.11 -9.37 -16.73
CA THR A 137 2.45 -10.72 -16.25
C THR A 137 3.90 -10.86 -15.82
N SER A 138 4.72 -9.84 -16.04
CA SER A 138 6.15 -9.85 -15.74
C SER A 138 6.66 -8.43 -15.42
N GLY A 139 7.87 -8.32 -14.88
CA GLY A 139 8.51 -7.04 -14.57
C GLY A 139 9.08 -6.28 -15.79
N ALA A 140 8.71 -6.64 -17.01
CA ALA A 140 9.07 -5.91 -18.24
C ALA A 140 7.90 -4.98 -18.61
N TYR A 141 7.95 -3.75 -18.12
CA TYR A 141 6.86 -2.79 -18.26
C TYR A 141 6.97 -1.94 -19.53
N ASN A 142 5.88 -1.82 -20.29
CA ASN A 142 5.80 -0.99 -21.50
C ASN A 142 4.36 -0.55 -21.76
N LEU A 143 4.05 0.71 -21.52
CA LEU A 143 2.70 1.28 -21.63
C LEU A 143 2.04 1.12 -23.01
N GLY A 144 2.80 0.88 -24.07
CA GLY A 144 2.29 0.75 -25.44
C GLY A 144 2.12 -0.69 -25.93
N THR A 145 2.57 -1.68 -25.16
CA THR A 145 2.52 -3.11 -25.53
C THR A 145 2.35 -3.95 -24.27
N GLY A 146 1.91 -5.19 -24.42
CA GLY A 146 1.74 -6.11 -23.31
C GLY A 146 0.28 -6.45 -23.03
N THR A 147 -0.01 -6.84 -21.82
CA THR A 147 -1.36 -7.23 -21.38
C THR A 147 -2.19 -6.05 -20.89
N ALA A 148 -1.54 -4.93 -20.60
CA ALA A 148 -2.15 -3.64 -20.34
C ALA A 148 -1.53 -2.57 -21.25
N MET A 149 -2.34 -1.80 -21.94
CA MET A 149 -1.88 -0.73 -22.84
C MET A 149 -2.57 0.57 -22.46
N PHE A 150 -1.79 1.66 -22.40
CA PHE A 150 -2.23 2.98 -22.00
C PHE A 150 -1.94 4.00 -23.08
N SER A 151 -2.95 4.82 -23.41
CA SER A 151 -2.83 5.81 -24.48
C SER A 151 -3.79 6.98 -24.27
N GLY A 152 -3.71 7.97 -25.13
CA GLY A 152 -4.74 9.01 -25.28
C GLY A 152 -5.00 9.86 -24.05
N GLY A 153 -6.17 10.49 -24.08
CA GLY A 153 -6.64 11.36 -23.02
C GLY A 153 -5.75 12.57 -22.73
N THR A 154 -5.99 13.25 -21.62
CA THR A 154 -5.11 14.34 -21.17
C THR A 154 -3.77 13.80 -20.63
N ALA A 155 -3.69 12.52 -20.25
CA ALA A 155 -2.43 11.89 -19.86
C ALA A 155 -1.42 11.81 -21.01
N GLY A 156 -1.90 11.58 -22.23
CA GLY A 156 -1.06 11.58 -23.43
C GLY A 156 -0.49 12.96 -23.78
N THR A 157 -1.26 14.03 -23.57
CA THR A 157 -0.86 15.41 -23.90
C THR A 157 -0.11 16.13 -22.77
N SER A 158 -0.34 15.74 -21.51
CA SER A 158 0.27 16.38 -20.34
C SER A 158 1.69 15.86 -20.01
N GLY A 159 2.12 14.78 -20.65
CA GLY A 159 3.39 14.10 -20.35
C GLY A 159 3.28 13.04 -19.24
N ALA A 160 2.10 12.73 -18.72
CA ALA A 160 1.93 11.73 -17.67
C ALA A 160 2.35 10.32 -18.14
N LEU A 161 2.03 9.93 -19.38
CA LEU A 161 2.47 8.66 -19.96
C LEU A 161 4.00 8.56 -20.08
N THR A 162 4.64 9.65 -20.52
CA THR A 162 6.11 9.71 -20.62
C THR A 162 6.76 9.58 -19.24
N LEU A 163 6.20 10.26 -18.24
CA LEU A 163 6.70 10.22 -16.87
C LEU A 163 6.52 8.82 -16.25
N ALA A 164 5.36 8.19 -16.43
CA ALA A 164 5.10 6.82 -15.99
C ALA A 164 6.08 5.83 -16.62
N SER A 165 6.30 5.94 -17.94
CA SER A 165 7.27 5.11 -18.68
C SER A 165 8.68 5.26 -18.14
N SER A 166 9.10 6.49 -17.80
CA SER A 166 10.42 6.77 -17.20
C SER A 166 10.58 6.10 -15.83
N TRP A 167 9.55 6.19 -14.97
CA TRP A 167 9.57 5.57 -13.64
C TRP A 167 9.57 4.05 -13.72
N LEU A 168 8.77 3.46 -14.59
CA LEU A 168 8.75 2.02 -14.84
C LEU A 168 10.10 1.50 -15.32
N GLY A 169 10.75 2.24 -16.24
CA GLY A 169 12.08 1.89 -16.74
C GLY A 169 13.16 1.89 -15.67
N ALA A 170 13.03 2.73 -14.64
CA ALA A 170 13.98 2.80 -13.52
C ALA A 170 13.84 1.63 -12.53
N LEU A 171 12.69 0.96 -12.47
CA LEU A 171 12.42 -0.10 -11.48
C LEU A 171 13.39 -1.28 -11.58
N ALA A 172 13.87 -1.60 -12.78
CA ALA A 172 14.81 -2.71 -13.01
C ALA A 172 16.15 -2.54 -12.26
N THR A 173 16.55 -1.29 -11.99
CA THR A 173 17.81 -0.96 -11.29
C THR A 173 17.57 -0.50 -9.84
N THR A 174 16.33 -0.32 -9.44
CA THR A 174 15.97 0.13 -8.09
C THR A 174 16.06 -1.03 -7.09
N THR A 175 16.85 -0.85 -6.05
CA THR A 175 16.98 -1.77 -4.91
C THR A 175 16.36 -1.22 -3.63
N ASN A 176 15.83 0.01 -3.67
CA ASN A 176 15.27 0.70 -2.53
C ASN A 176 13.92 0.07 -2.12
N ASN A 177 13.79 -0.30 -0.85
CA ASN A 177 12.60 -0.88 -0.24
C ASN A 177 12.17 -0.12 1.03
N ALA A 178 12.34 1.19 1.04
CA ALA A 178 12.04 2.04 2.18
C ALA A 178 10.54 2.15 2.51
N TYR A 179 9.66 1.47 1.76
CA TYR A 179 8.22 1.50 1.96
C TYR A 179 7.62 0.11 2.13
N ALA A 180 6.74 -0.02 3.12
CA ALA A 180 5.81 -1.14 3.24
C ALA A 180 4.54 -0.81 2.46
N VAL A 181 4.15 -1.70 1.53
CA VAL A 181 2.95 -1.53 0.70
C VAL A 181 1.79 -2.31 1.30
N TRP A 182 0.65 -1.67 1.40
CA TRP A 182 -0.60 -2.20 1.92
C TRP A 182 -1.66 -2.18 0.83
N ALA A 183 -2.54 -3.16 0.84
CA ALA A 183 -3.75 -3.19 0.02
C ALA A 183 -4.99 -3.02 0.90
N LEU A 184 -5.97 -2.29 0.38
CA LEU A 184 -7.33 -2.22 0.87
C LEU A 184 -8.15 -3.08 -0.09
N ASP A 185 -8.43 -4.33 0.32
CA ASP A 185 -9.18 -5.29 -0.47
C ASP A 185 -10.65 -5.21 -0.12
N SER A 186 -11.51 -4.95 -1.10
CA SER A 186 -12.96 -5.06 -0.92
C SER A 186 -13.37 -6.51 -0.94
N ILE A 187 -14.06 -6.93 0.11
CA ILE A 187 -14.58 -8.29 0.28
C ILE A 187 -16.06 -8.43 -0.10
N GLY A 188 -16.66 -7.36 -0.65
CA GLY A 188 -18.04 -7.31 -1.11
C GLY A 188 -18.30 -8.15 -2.37
N ASN A 189 -19.59 -8.44 -2.64
CA ASN A 189 -20.00 -9.03 -3.92
C ASN A 189 -21.37 -8.43 -4.33
N PRO A 190 -21.41 -7.48 -5.31
CA PRO A 190 -20.23 -6.90 -5.98
C PRO A 190 -19.34 -6.15 -5.01
N GLY A 191 -18.04 -6.14 -5.27
CA GLY A 191 -17.05 -5.41 -4.51
C GLY A 191 -16.96 -3.93 -4.88
N HIS A 192 -16.01 -3.25 -4.28
CA HIS A 192 -15.63 -1.90 -4.60
C HIS A 192 -14.14 -1.89 -4.99
N GLN A 193 -13.72 -0.87 -5.70
CA GLN A 193 -12.39 -0.76 -6.27
C GLN A 193 -11.27 -0.93 -5.24
N ASP A 194 -10.46 -1.97 -5.37
CA ASP A 194 -9.30 -2.21 -4.53
C ASP A 194 -8.24 -1.14 -4.68
N GLN A 195 -7.54 -0.85 -3.59
CA GLN A 195 -6.57 0.24 -3.50
C GLN A 195 -5.25 -0.23 -2.90
N VAL A 196 -4.17 0.48 -3.25
CA VAL A 196 -2.88 0.35 -2.56
C VAL A 196 -2.43 1.70 -2.00
N PHE A 197 -1.69 1.65 -0.91
CA PHE A 197 -0.94 2.76 -0.36
C PHE A 197 0.34 2.25 0.29
N ALA A 198 1.26 3.15 0.60
CA ALA A 198 2.51 2.76 1.23
C ALA A 198 2.85 3.64 2.44
N THR A 199 3.50 3.03 3.41
CA THR A 199 4.01 3.70 4.60
C THR A 199 5.54 3.58 4.65
N PRO A 200 6.28 4.63 5.04
CA PRO A 200 7.72 4.52 5.21
C PRO A 200 8.08 3.46 6.26
N VAL A 201 9.05 2.62 5.94
CA VAL A 201 9.64 1.69 6.92
C VAL A 201 10.72 2.46 7.68
N PRO A 202 10.64 2.58 9.04
CA PRO A 202 11.67 3.23 9.82
C PRO A 202 13.02 2.54 9.61
N GLU A 203 14.06 3.31 9.33
CA GLU A 203 15.41 2.78 9.13
C GLU A 203 15.91 2.03 10.38
N PRO A 204 16.72 0.96 10.23
CA PRO A 204 17.32 0.26 11.37
C PRO A 204 18.10 1.18 12.31
N SER A 205 18.71 2.24 11.78
CA SER A 205 19.38 3.31 12.54
C SER A 205 18.43 4.02 13.53
N THR A 206 17.17 4.23 13.16
CA THR A 206 16.16 4.86 14.03
C THR A 206 15.89 4.00 15.26
N TYR A 207 15.75 2.70 15.09
CA TYR A 207 15.60 1.76 16.21
C TYR A 207 16.85 1.69 17.08
N ALA A 208 18.04 1.70 16.46
CA ALA A 208 19.32 1.72 17.18
C ALA A 208 19.49 3.00 18.01
N LEU A 209 19.16 4.16 17.46
CA LEU A 209 19.19 5.45 18.17
C LEU A 209 18.16 5.50 19.30
N MET A 210 16.97 4.98 19.09
CA MET A 210 15.94 4.88 20.15
C MET A 210 16.40 3.97 21.28
N ALA A 211 16.97 2.81 20.99
CA ALA A 211 17.52 1.88 21.97
C ALA A 211 18.69 2.52 22.73
N ALA A 212 19.60 3.19 22.05
CA ALA A 212 20.72 3.93 22.67
C ALA A 212 20.23 5.04 23.59
N GLY A 213 19.21 5.81 23.16
CA GLY A 213 18.59 6.86 23.98
C GLY A 213 17.96 6.30 25.26
N LEU A 214 17.23 5.18 25.16
CA LEU A 214 16.64 4.50 26.32
C LEU A 214 17.72 3.98 27.29
N LEU A 215 18.79 3.40 26.77
CA LEU A 215 19.93 2.95 27.59
C LEU A 215 20.60 4.12 28.31
N CYS A 216 20.84 5.24 27.63
CA CYS A 216 21.37 6.45 28.24
C CYS A 216 20.48 6.97 29.38
N MET A 217 19.16 7.06 29.13
CA MET A 217 18.21 7.49 30.18
C MET A 217 18.21 6.54 31.39
N GLY A 218 18.29 5.24 31.19
CA GLY A 218 18.38 4.23 32.24
C GLY A 218 19.65 4.38 33.08
N VAL A 219 20.80 4.62 32.46
CA VAL A 219 22.09 4.82 33.15
C VAL A 219 22.09 6.12 33.97
N PHE A 220 21.59 7.23 33.40
CA PHE A 220 21.52 8.51 34.09
C PHE A 220 20.49 8.48 35.23
N GLY A 221 19.36 7.82 35.05
CA GLY A 221 18.34 7.60 36.09
C GLY A 221 18.91 6.85 37.31
N ARG A 222 19.63 5.76 37.07
CA ARG A 222 20.30 4.97 38.12
C ARG A 222 21.36 5.79 38.88
N ARG A 223 22.14 6.61 38.17
CA ARG A 223 23.17 7.47 38.85
C ARG A 223 22.55 8.55 39.69
N ARG A 224 21.37 9.08 39.36
CA ARG A 224 20.66 10.05 40.20
C ARG A 224 20.08 9.40 41.46
N ALA A 225 19.48 8.22 41.33
CA ALA A 225 18.94 7.49 42.49
C ALA A 225 20.05 7.13 43.51
N ALA A 226 21.21 6.67 43.04
CA ALA A 226 22.35 6.31 43.89
C ALA A 226 23.08 7.51 44.56
N ARG A 227 22.67 8.76 44.27
CA ARG A 227 23.21 9.97 44.92
C ARG A 227 22.27 10.54 46.01
N GLN A 228 21.10 9.96 46.18
CA GLN A 228 20.10 10.39 47.17
C GLN A 228 20.07 9.50 48.43
N ASP A 229 20.80 8.39 48.39
CA ASP A 229 21.15 7.54 49.56
C ASP A 229 22.54 7.91 50.12
#